data_5fc72a64f3a9ea9d00c7ae71bbc90e07
#
_entry.id   5fc72a64f3a9ea9d00c7ae71bbc90e07
#
_cell.length_a   1.000
_cell.length_b   1.000
_cell.length_c   1.000
_cell.angle_alpha   90.00
_cell.angle_beta   90.00
_cell.angle_gamma   90.00
#
_symmetry.space_group_name_H-M   'P 1'
#
loop_
_entity.id
_entity.type
_entity.pdbx_description
1 polymer ?
#
loop_
_entity_poly.entity_id
_entity_poly.type
_entity_poly.pdbx_seq_one_letter_code
_entity_poly.pdbx_strand_id
1 'polypeptide(L)'
;MTHNGQTAGFTLIELIVVVALLGLMLFFSLPRLQNNPFLDDSKKSSRWLIGKIQTLKESAIRDQKAYTLHFDLDSGRVWETNESMSQDDIENAVLNSYTLPDDLRIIDIEFPSKGKINSGQVSINFYKAGYTDKALVHMQDGSTYLSFLIEPFIPNVQFFEKYASFED
;
A
#
# COMPACT_ATOMS: atom_id res chain seq x y z
N MET A 1 40.00 10.61 -61.56
CA MET A 1 40.07 9.54 -60.53
C MET A 1 38.73 9.48 -59.82
N THR A 2 37.90 8.57 -60.25
CA THR A 2 36.54 8.38 -59.65
C THR A 2 36.61 7.28 -58.60
N HIS A 3 36.39 7.64 -57.34
CA HIS A 3 36.31 6.70 -56.24
C HIS A 3 34.91 6.03 -56.23
N ASN A 4 34.91 4.77 -56.67
CA ASN A 4 33.70 3.92 -56.59
C ASN A 4 33.53 3.47 -55.17
N GLY A 5 32.65 4.14 -54.40
CA GLY A 5 32.21 3.68 -53.10
C GLY A 5 31.31 2.46 -53.27
N GLN A 6 31.82 1.28 -52.92
CA GLN A 6 30.99 0.08 -52.81
C GLN A 6 30.04 0.25 -51.59
N THR A 7 28.77 0.43 -51.85
CA THR A 7 27.75 0.30 -50.83
C THR A 7 27.53 -1.19 -50.53
N ALA A 8 28.13 -1.67 -49.45
CA ALA A 8 27.85 -3.00 -48.95
C ALA A 8 26.40 -3.02 -48.41
N GLY A 9 25.49 -3.66 -49.13
CA GLY A 9 24.14 -3.90 -48.68
C GLY A 9 24.13 -5.04 -47.66
N PHE A 10 23.24 -4.97 -46.65
CA PHE A 10 23.01 -6.05 -45.71
C PHE A 10 22.54 -7.32 -46.42
N THR A 11 23.09 -8.45 -46.00
CA THR A 11 22.63 -9.74 -46.51
C THR A 11 21.34 -10.17 -45.85
N LEU A 12 20.50 -10.91 -46.56
CA LEU A 12 19.22 -11.42 -45.98
C LEU A 12 19.47 -12.27 -44.76
N ILE A 13 20.56 -13.04 -44.72
CA ILE A 13 20.92 -13.88 -43.56
C ILE A 13 21.27 -13.03 -42.32
N GLU A 14 21.97 -11.89 -42.55
CA GLU A 14 22.33 -10.97 -41.45
C GLU A 14 21.10 -10.33 -40.80
N LEU A 15 20.08 -9.96 -41.61
CA LEU A 15 18.81 -9.46 -41.12
C LEU A 15 18.08 -10.52 -40.29
N ILE A 16 18.04 -11.77 -40.76
CA ILE A 16 17.38 -12.88 -40.03
C ILE A 16 18.07 -13.13 -38.69
N VAL A 17 19.40 -13.12 -38.64
CA VAL A 17 20.16 -13.34 -37.40
C VAL A 17 19.91 -12.21 -36.41
N VAL A 18 19.89 -10.95 -36.87
CA VAL A 18 19.62 -9.79 -36.02
C VAL A 18 18.19 -9.86 -35.42
N VAL A 19 17.18 -10.17 -36.24
CA VAL A 19 15.78 -10.30 -35.74
C VAL A 19 15.64 -11.47 -34.79
N ALA A 20 16.32 -12.60 -35.04
CA ALA A 20 16.33 -13.73 -34.12
C ALA A 20 16.99 -13.40 -32.79
N LEU A 21 18.11 -12.68 -32.76
CA LEU A 21 18.77 -12.23 -31.54
C LEU A 21 17.94 -11.22 -30.77
N LEU A 22 17.30 -10.27 -31.42
CA LEU A 22 16.37 -9.31 -30.80
C LEU A 22 15.15 -10.03 -30.19
N GLY A 23 14.58 -11.01 -30.93
CA GLY A 23 13.48 -11.83 -30.42
C GLY A 23 13.89 -12.62 -29.19
N LEU A 24 15.08 -13.17 -29.15
CA LEU A 24 15.62 -13.91 -28.01
C LEU A 24 15.87 -12.98 -26.81
N MET A 25 16.42 -11.78 -27.02
CA MET A 25 16.61 -10.77 -25.98
C MET A 25 15.26 -10.32 -25.39
N LEU A 26 14.27 -10.05 -26.23
CA LEU A 26 12.91 -9.69 -25.77
C LEU A 26 12.25 -10.82 -25.00
N PHE A 27 12.40 -12.07 -25.45
CA PHE A 27 11.84 -13.24 -24.77
C PHE A 27 12.38 -13.42 -23.34
N PHE A 28 13.67 -13.16 -23.11
CA PHE A 28 14.27 -13.21 -21.77
C PHE A 28 14.05 -11.94 -20.93
N SER A 29 13.75 -10.80 -21.55
CA SER A 29 13.56 -9.52 -20.88
C SER A 29 12.13 -9.32 -20.37
N LEU A 30 11.12 -9.77 -21.12
CA LEU A 30 9.70 -9.60 -20.81
C LEU A 30 9.22 -10.29 -19.50
N PRO A 31 9.65 -11.51 -19.15
CA PRO A 31 9.16 -12.17 -17.93
C PRO A 31 9.58 -11.49 -16.64
N ARG A 32 10.69 -10.73 -16.65
CA ARG A 32 11.20 -10.04 -15.46
C ARG A 32 10.43 -8.79 -15.07
N LEU A 33 9.61 -8.25 -15.97
CA LEU A 33 8.82 -7.04 -15.72
C LEU A 33 7.38 -7.33 -15.23
N GLN A 34 6.90 -8.57 -15.38
CA GLN A 34 5.49 -8.88 -15.11
C GLN A 34 5.21 -9.61 -13.80
N ASN A 35 6.21 -10.15 -13.12
CA ASN A 35 6.00 -10.95 -11.92
C ASN A 35 6.94 -10.49 -10.79
N ASN A 36 6.63 -9.34 -10.19
CA ASN A 36 6.97 -9.09 -8.80
C ASN A 36 5.72 -9.47 -7.98
N PRO A 37 5.58 -10.70 -7.47
CA PRO A 37 4.46 -11.09 -6.62
C PRO A 37 4.38 -10.19 -5.37
N PHE A 38 5.50 -9.67 -4.93
CA PHE A 38 5.61 -8.73 -3.80
C PHE A 38 4.87 -7.41 -4.03
N LEU A 39 4.88 -6.86 -5.27
CA LEU A 39 4.13 -5.64 -5.59
C LEU A 39 2.61 -5.84 -5.61
N ASP A 40 2.14 -7.08 -5.73
CA ASP A 40 0.71 -7.36 -5.79
C ASP A 40 0.11 -7.45 -4.38
N ASP A 41 0.83 -7.98 -3.40
CA ASP A 41 0.34 -8.14 -2.04
C ASP A 41 0.37 -6.83 -1.24
N SER A 42 1.39 -5.99 -1.39
CA SER A 42 1.40 -4.65 -0.80
C SER A 42 0.35 -3.73 -1.44
N LYS A 43 0.10 -3.85 -2.76
CA LYS A 43 -1.01 -3.14 -3.41
C LYS A 43 -2.38 -3.60 -2.92
N LYS A 44 -2.56 -4.91 -2.69
CA LYS A 44 -3.80 -5.45 -2.09
C LYS A 44 -4.00 -4.93 -0.68
N SER A 45 -2.97 -4.98 0.17
CA SER A 45 -3.01 -4.49 1.54
C SER A 45 -3.26 -2.99 1.61
N SER A 46 -2.62 -2.21 0.73
CA SER A 46 -2.85 -0.76 0.61
C SER A 46 -4.30 -0.45 0.22
N ARG A 47 -4.84 -1.13 -0.79
CA ARG A 47 -6.24 -0.97 -1.20
C ARG A 47 -7.20 -1.41 -0.11
N TRP A 48 -6.90 -2.51 0.58
CA TRP A 48 -7.69 -2.98 1.71
C TRP A 48 -7.71 -1.93 2.83
N LEU A 49 -6.56 -1.38 3.23
CA LEU A 49 -6.48 -0.36 4.27
C LEU A 49 -7.26 0.91 3.90
N ILE A 50 -7.06 1.42 2.69
CA ILE A 50 -7.81 2.59 2.18
C ILE A 50 -9.31 2.32 2.20
N GLY A 51 -9.75 1.18 1.66
CA GLY A 51 -11.15 0.79 1.65
C GLY A 51 -11.73 0.61 3.05
N LYS A 52 -10.95 0.01 3.97
CA LYS A 52 -11.36 -0.16 5.38
C LYS A 52 -11.57 1.19 6.06
N ILE A 53 -10.64 2.12 5.92
CA ILE A 53 -10.76 3.47 6.49
C ILE A 53 -11.99 4.20 5.94
N GLN A 54 -12.23 4.12 4.63
CA GLN A 54 -13.41 4.73 4.00
C GLN A 54 -14.70 4.11 4.53
N THR A 55 -14.76 2.78 4.60
CA THR A 55 -15.92 2.05 5.15
C THR A 55 -16.21 2.47 6.60
N LEU A 56 -15.17 2.60 7.43
CA LEU A 56 -15.35 3.00 8.84
C LEU A 56 -15.85 4.45 8.97
N LYS A 57 -15.34 5.37 8.14
CA LYS A 57 -15.87 6.75 8.08
C LYS A 57 -17.35 6.77 7.75
N GLU A 58 -17.76 6.02 6.72
CA GLU A 58 -19.16 5.92 6.30
C GLU A 58 -20.04 5.23 7.35
N SER A 59 -19.54 4.13 7.93
CA SER A 59 -20.26 3.38 8.96
C SER A 59 -20.47 4.20 10.22
N ALA A 60 -19.49 5.00 10.64
CA ALA A 60 -19.62 5.85 11.81
C ALA A 60 -20.79 6.84 11.68
N ILE A 61 -20.95 7.43 10.48
CA ILE A 61 -22.06 8.34 10.19
C ILE A 61 -23.38 7.59 10.05
N ARG A 62 -23.39 6.53 9.24
CA ARG A 62 -24.61 5.77 8.92
C ARG A 62 -25.21 5.10 10.16
N ASP A 63 -24.36 4.48 10.97
CA ASP A 63 -24.79 3.70 12.12
C ASP A 63 -24.89 4.54 13.39
N GLN A 64 -24.49 5.83 13.33
CA GLN A 64 -24.43 6.80 14.45
C GLN A 64 -23.65 6.25 15.66
N LYS A 65 -22.55 5.53 15.39
CA LYS A 65 -21.68 4.89 16.36
C LYS A 65 -20.22 5.29 16.13
N ALA A 66 -19.46 5.35 17.21
CA ALA A 66 -18.02 5.45 17.10
C ALA A 66 -17.41 4.10 16.70
N TYR A 67 -16.49 4.13 15.73
CA TYR A 67 -15.67 3.00 15.32
C TYR A 67 -14.21 3.27 15.62
N THR A 68 -13.45 2.21 15.84
CA THR A 68 -12.02 2.30 16.12
C THR A 68 -11.30 1.26 15.26
N LEU A 69 -10.28 1.69 14.52
CA LEU A 69 -9.36 0.82 13.81
C LEU A 69 -8.10 0.65 14.66
N HIS A 70 -7.83 -0.58 15.05
CA HIS A 70 -6.69 -0.96 15.87
C HIS A 70 -5.59 -1.54 15.00
N PHE A 71 -4.36 -1.18 15.33
CA PHE A 71 -3.14 -1.68 14.73
C PHE A 71 -2.27 -2.27 15.84
N ASP A 72 -1.84 -3.50 15.67
CA ASP A 72 -0.77 -4.10 16.45
C ASP A 72 0.50 -4.05 15.59
N LEU A 73 1.38 -3.11 15.92
CA LEU A 73 2.58 -2.81 15.14
C LEU A 73 3.61 -3.94 15.21
N ASP A 74 3.60 -4.70 16.29
CA ASP A 74 4.56 -5.77 16.53
C ASP A 74 4.18 -7.04 15.76
N SER A 75 2.88 -7.34 15.65
CA SER A 75 2.37 -8.54 14.95
C SER A 75 1.84 -8.25 13.54
N GLY A 76 1.76 -7.00 13.12
CA GLY A 76 1.21 -6.61 11.82
C GLY A 76 -0.28 -6.90 11.67
N ARG A 77 -1.04 -6.97 12.78
CA ARG A 77 -2.47 -7.24 12.77
C ARG A 77 -3.29 -5.96 12.84
N VAL A 78 -4.41 -5.96 12.12
CA VAL A 78 -5.34 -4.82 12.06
C VAL A 78 -6.76 -5.34 12.24
N TRP A 79 -7.52 -4.74 13.16
CA TRP A 79 -8.92 -5.09 13.41
C TRP A 79 -9.73 -3.86 13.74
N GLU A 80 -11.04 -3.98 13.65
CA GLU A 80 -11.98 -2.91 13.98
C GLU A 80 -12.87 -3.26 15.16
N THR A 81 -13.25 -2.24 15.90
CA THR A 81 -14.28 -2.34 16.94
C THR A 81 -15.24 -1.16 16.83
N ASN A 82 -16.37 -1.24 17.52
CA ASN A 82 -17.27 -0.10 17.71
C ASN A 82 -17.79 -0.03 19.15
N GLU A 83 -18.34 1.11 19.52
CA GLU A 83 -18.79 1.39 20.89
C GLU A 83 -19.92 0.48 21.42
N SER A 84 -20.55 -0.32 20.56
CA SER A 84 -21.66 -1.23 20.95
C SER A 84 -21.24 -2.69 21.06
N MET A 85 -19.96 -3.01 20.80
CA MET A 85 -19.45 -4.38 20.90
C MET A 85 -19.36 -4.86 22.34
N SER A 86 -19.78 -6.10 22.56
CA SER A 86 -19.53 -6.81 23.81
C SER A 86 -18.04 -7.23 23.89
N GLN A 87 -17.62 -7.69 25.08
CA GLN A 87 -16.26 -8.21 25.25
C GLN A 87 -15.98 -9.40 24.33
N ASP A 88 -16.96 -10.31 24.18
CA ASP A 88 -16.84 -11.47 23.29
C ASP A 88 -16.72 -11.05 21.82
N ASP A 89 -17.44 -9.99 21.40
CA ASP A 89 -17.33 -9.46 20.04
C ASP A 89 -15.95 -8.85 19.78
N ILE A 90 -15.38 -8.15 20.77
CA ILE A 90 -14.03 -7.56 20.68
C ILE A 90 -12.98 -8.68 20.56
N GLU A 91 -13.09 -9.74 21.39
CA GLU A 91 -12.19 -10.90 21.30
C GLU A 91 -12.28 -11.59 19.95
N ASN A 92 -13.50 -11.76 19.43
CA ASN A 92 -13.72 -12.30 18.09
C ASN A 92 -13.14 -11.40 16.99
N ALA A 93 -13.24 -10.08 17.13
CA ALA A 93 -12.65 -9.14 16.18
C ALA A 93 -11.12 -9.26 16.15
N VAL A 94 -10.47 -9.43 17.31
CA VAL A 94 -9.02 -9.67 17.40
C VAL A 94 -8.64 -11.01 16.78
N LEU A 95 -9.41 -12.08 17.02
CA LEU A 95 -9.15 -13.40 16.42
C LEU A 95 -9.29 -13.40 14.90
N ASN A 96 -10.22 -12.61 14.36
CA ASN A 96 -10.46 -12.46 12.93
C ASN A 96 -9.76 -11.25 12.31
N SER A 97 -8.71 -10.74 12.98
CA SER A 97 -7.94 -9.58 12.50
C SER A 97 -7.33 -9.85 11.12
N TYR A 98 -7.25 -8.79 10.31
CA TYR A 98 -6.46 -8.82 9.08
C TYR A 98 -4.98 -8.83 9.45
N THR A 99 -4.24 -9.79 8.94
CA THR A 99 -2.78 -9.89 9.11
C THR A 99 -2.11 -9.40 7.84
N LEU A 100 -1.17 -8.48 7.99
CA LEU A 100 -0.35 -8.02 6.87
C LEU A 100 0.53 -9.16 6.35
N PRO A 101 0.82 -9.21 5.04
CA PRO A 101 1.83 -10.12 4.49
C PRO A 101 3.20 -9.91 5.15
N ASP A 102 4.02 -10.97 5.22
CA ASP A 102 5.32 -10.97 5.91
C ASP A 102 6.30 -9.89 5.40
N ASP A 103 6.20 -9.53 4.12
CA ASP A 103 7.06 -8.52 3.49
C ASP A 103 6.61 -7.08 3.75
N LEU A 104 5.38 -6.88 4.27
CA LEU A 104 4.80 -5.57 4.53
C LEU A 104 4.69 -5.32 6.04
N ARG A 105 5.39 -4.31 6.53
CA ARG A 105 5.38 -3.94 7.96
C ARG A 105 4.89 -2.53 8.17
N ILE A 106 4.13 -2.32 9.25
CA ILE A 106 3.84 -0.97 9.76
C ILE A 106 5.10 -0.51 10.52
N ILE A 107 5.67 0.62 10.10
CA ILE A 107 6.88 1.18 10.73
C ILE A 107 6.50 2.02 11.93
N ASP A 108 5.55 2.90 11.73
CA ASP A 108 5.00 3.78 12.76
C ASP A 108 3.66 4.36 12.33
N ILE A 109 2.94 4.89 13.32
CA ILE A 109 1.76 5.72 13.10
C ILE A 109 2.02 7.06 13.79
N GLU A 110 1.98 8.15 13.03
CA GLU A 110 2.22 9.49 13.52
C GLU A 110 0.91 10.24 13.74
N PHE A 111 0.82 10.91 14.88
CA PHE A 111 -0.28 11.81 15.23
C PHE A 111 0.26 13.22 15.49
N PRO A 112 -0.47 14.28 15.11
CA PRO A 112 0.00 15.66 15.30
C PRO A 112 0.32 16.01 16.77
N SER A 113 -0.41 15.40 17.72
CA SER A 113 -0.28 15.70 19.14
C SER A 113 0.61 14.73 19.94
N LYS A 114 0.77 13.48 19.42
CA LYS A 114 1.48 12.40 20.12
C LYS A 114 2.82 12.04 19.49
N GLY A 115 3.08 12.56 18.26
CA GLY A 115 4.22 12.16 17.45
C GLY A 115 4.10 10.73 16.91
N LYS A 116 5.24 10.11 16.66
CA LYS A 116 5.37 8.77 16.06
C LYS A 116 5.34 7.69 17.14
N ILE A 117 4.50 6.68 16.91
CA ILE A 117 4.40 5.47 17.73
C ILE A 117 4.82 4.31 16.83
N ASN A 118 5.87 3.58 17.21
CA ASN A 118 6.51 2.53 16.40
C ASN A 118 6.46 1.12 16.99
N SER A 119 5.74 0.93 18.09
CA SER A 119 5.57 -0.40 18.73
C SER A 119 4.29 -0.46 19.55
N GLY A 120 3.83 -1.68 19.83
CA GLY A 120 2.62 -1.94 20.58
C GLY A 120 1.35 -1.67 19.80
N GLN A 121 0.26 -1.43 20.52
CA GLN A 121 -1.05 -1.20 19.93
C GLN A 121 -1.35 0.28 19.76
N VAL A 122 -1.84 0.65 18.57
CA VAL A 122 -2.25 2.01 18.21
C VAL A 122 -3.65 1.97 17.66
N SER A 123 -4.44 3.00 17.96
CA SER A 123 -5.84 3.09 17.54
C SER A 123 -6.14 4.42 16.87
N ILE A 124 -6.94 4.37 15.81
CA ILE A 124 -7.46 5.53 15.07
C ILE A 124 -8.98 5.52 15.22
N ASN A 125 -9.56 6.61 15.70
CA ASN A 125 -10.98 6.72 15.97
C ASN A 125 -11.73 7.40 14.83
N PHE A 126 -12.93 6.89 14.56
CA PHE A 126 -13.90 7.39 13.58
C PHE A 126 -15.18 7.76 14.35
N TYR A 127 -15.50 9.03 14.37
CA TYR A 127 -16.57 9.56 15.19
C TYR A 127 -17.88 9.67 14.41
N LYS A 128 -19.00 9.40 15.09
CA LYS A 128 -20.35 9.50 14.51
C LYS A 128 -20.70 10.88 13.95
N ALA A 129 -19.98 11.91 14.34
CA ALA A 129 -20.12 13.27 13.79
C ALA A 129 -19.42 13.45 12.43
N GLY A 130 -18.81 12.39 11.85
CA GLY A 130 -18.25 12.39 10.52
C GLY A 130 -16.79 12.82 10.43
N TYR A 131 -16.09 12.96 11.54
CA TYR A 131 -14.65 13.23 11.54
C TYR A 131 -13.87 12.05 12.11
N THR A 132 -12.55 12.07 11.91
CA THR A 132 -11.63 11.03 12.38
C THR A 132 -10.44 11.67 13.10
N ASP A 133 -9.67 10.87 13.81
CA ASP A 133 -8.34 11.29 14.23
C ASP A 133 -7.49 11.58 12.99
N LYS A 134 -6.70 12.66 13.01
CA LYS A 134 -5.66 12.90 12.01
C LYS A 134 -4.50 11.97 12.31
N ALA A 135 -4.13 11.15 11.32
CA ALA A 135 -3.05 10.19 11.46
C ALA A 135 -2.31 9.99 10.15
N LEU A 136 -1.04 9.62 10.23
CA LEU A 136 -0.20 9.24 9.12
C LEU A 136 0.37 7.86 9.40
N VAL A 137 -0.09 6.85 8.65
CA VAL A 137 0.33 5.46 8.79
C VAL A 137 1.48 5.20 7.82
N HIS A 138 2.62 4.80 8.33
CA HIS A 138 3.79 4.45 7.52
C HIS A 138 3.96 2.94 7.47
N MET A 139 4.08 2.42 6.26
CA MET A 139 4.39 1.02 5.99
C MET A 139 5.66 0.91 5.16
N GLN A 140 6.32 -0.23 5.23
CA GLN A 140 7.49 -0.57 4.42
C GLN A 140 7.31 -1.93 3.76
N ASP A 141 7.55 -1.94 2.45
CA ASP A 141 7.62 -3.13 1.61
C ASP A 141 9.03 -3.22 1.01
N GLY A 142 9.86 -4.10 1.55
CA GLY A 142 11.27 -4.18 1.18
C GLY A 142 12.00 -2.85 1.34
N SER A 143 12.35 -2.20 0.24
CA SER A 143 13.00 -0.88 0.22
C SER A 143 12.04 0.28 -0.02
N THR A 144 10.76 0.01 -0.26
CA THR A 144 9.75 1.03 -0.60
C THR A 144 8.96 1.44 0.63
N TYR A 145 8.81 2.74 0.82
CA TYR A 145 7.95 3.29 1.85
C TYR A 145 6.59 3.66 1.27
N LEU A 146 5.54 3.36 2.04
CA LEU A 146 4.15 3.68 1.73
C LEU A 146 3.58 4.50 2.87
N SER A 147 2.93 5.61 2.58
CA SER A 147 2.30 6.45 3.61
C SER A 147 0.84 6.71 3.30
N PHE A 148 0.01 6.64 4.33
CA PHE A 148 -1.44 6.82 4.25
C PHE A 148 -1.84 7.95 5.20
N LEU A 149 -2.12 9.12 4.64
CA LEU A 149 -2.57 10.28 5.40
C LEU A 149 -4.10 10.24 5.54
N ILE A 150 -4.54 10.20 6.79
CA ILE A 150 -5.94 10.23 7.20
C ILE A 150 -6.23 11.62 7.74
N GLU A 151 -7.03 12.36 7.00
CA GLU A 151 -7.48 13.69 7.39
C GLU A 151 -8.87 13.63 8.05
N PRO A 152 -9.12 14.46 9.09
CA PRO A 152 -10.36 14.39 9.86
C PRO A 152 -11.64 14.53 9.03
N PHE A 153 -11.65 15.49 8.10
CA PHE A 153 -12.85 15.87 7.34
C PHE A 153 -12.77 15.51 5.85
N ILE A 154 -11.66 14.93 5.39
CA ILE A 154 -11.49 14.51 3.99
C ILE A 154 -11.89 13.04 3.87
N PRO A 155 -12.86 12.70 3.00
CA PRO A 155 -13.33 11.31 2.87
C PRO A 155 -12.22 10.36 2.40
N ASN A 156 -11.39 10.81 1.46
CA ASN A 156 -10.37 9.99 0.84
C ASN A 156 -9.07 9.99 1.65
N VAL A 157 -8.47 8.81 1.77
CA VAL A 157 -7.10 8.65 2.28
C VAL A 157 -6.13 9.12 1.18
N GLN A 158 -5.19 9.98 1.53
CA GLN A 158 -4.11 10.34 0.62
C GLN A 158 -3.00 9.29 0.72
N PHE A 159 -2.57 8.77 -0.42
CA PHE A 159 -1.56 7.72 -0.52
C PHE A 159 -0.29 8.25 -1.17
N PHE A 160 0.86 7.94 -0.59
CA PHE A 160 2.18 8.34 -1.07
C PHE A 160 3.10 7.12 -1.12
N GLU A 161 3.82 6.95 -2.23
CA GLU A 161 4.89 5.95 -2.37
C GLU A 161 6.23 6.54 -1.88
N LYS A 162 6.23 7.08 -0.68
CA LYS A 162 7.39 7.62 0.05
C LYS A 162 7.08 7.66 1.53
N TYR A 163 8.09 7.86 2.35
CA TYR A 163 7.90 8.22 3.76
C TYR A 163 7.48 9.70 3.82
N ALA A 164 6.18 9.95 3.93
CA ALA A 164 5.61 11.31 3.93
C ALA A 164 5.67 11.95 5.33
N SER A 165 5.41 13.24 5.39
CA SER A 165 5.20 13.99 6.63
C SER A 165 3.86 14.74 6.58
N PHE A 166 3.42 15.31 7.71
CA PHE A 166 2.21 16.14 7.72
C PHE A 166 2.34 17.46 6.92
N GLU A 167 3.54 17.81 6.50
CA GLU A 167 3.86 19.03 5.75
C GLU A 167 3.92 18.79 4.23
N ASP A 168 3.80 17.53 3.78
CA ASP A 168 3.87 17.13 2.36
C ASP A 168 2.63 17.50 1.51
#